data_7dfe2f9aa64f3cdf0676276413b1f54a
#
_entry.id   7dfe2f9aa64f3cdf0676276413b1f54a
#
_cell.length_a   1.000
_cell.length_b   1.000
_cell.length_c   1.000
_cell.angle_alpha   90.00
_cell.angle_beta   90.00
_cell.angle_gamma   90.00
#
_symmetry.space_group_name_H-M   'P 1'
#
loop_
_entity.id
_entity.type
_entity.pdbx_description
1 polymer ?
#
loop_
_entity_poly.entity_id
_entity_poly.type
_entity_poly.pdbx_seq_one_letter_code
_entity_poly.pdbx_strand_id
1 'polypeptide(L)'
;MRTKHTRRCLAAVLAAVLLLGAAAGAVFWNRHRGAAPAVVETAQENAEQVVFFRQKDDRWKTDTLGNSVYHMADSGCLTCCVAAALQMQQISVDGLPENADAGEVNQFFSEHGVYDSAGNLLWEMLEQTAGVSVRKQDAAELQDGELDQELAAGRYPIVRVKMPK
;
A
#
# COMPACT_ATOMS: atom_id res chain seq x y z
N MET A 1 -44.64 13.86 46.40
CA MET A 1 -43.93 14.78 45.45
C MET A 1 -42.51 14.33 45.06
N ARG A 2 -41.97 13.26 45.61
CA ARG A 2 -40.57 12.76 45.36
C ARG A 2 -40.36 12.05 44.01
N THR A 3 -41.38 11.49 43.38
CA THR A 3 -41.27 10.67 42.16
C THR A 3 -41.08 11.44 40.85
N LYS A 4 -41.48 12.70 40.77
CA LYS A 4 -41.35 13.52 39.54
C LYS A 4 -39.91 14.06 39.38
N HIS A 5 -39.19 14.33 40.45
CA HIS A 5 -37.80 14.81 40.41
C HIS A 5 -36.83 13.70 39.99
N THR A 6 -37.01 12.49 40.53
CA THR A 6 -36.19 11.32 40.19
C THR A 6 -36.33 10.92 38.73
N ARG A 7 -37.54 10.97 38.15
CA ARG A 7 -37.76 10.69 36.71
C ARG A 7 -37.12 11.75 35.82
N ARG A 8 -37.12 13.03 36.21
CA ARG A 8 -36.45 14.09 35.45
C ARG A 8 -34.92 13.96 35.49
N CYS A 9 -34.36 13.63 36.66
CA CYS A 9 -32.92 13.37 36.76
C CYS A 9 -32.50 12.15 35.95
N LEU A 10 -33.29 11.08 35.98
CA LEU A 10 -32.99 9.87 35.19
C LEU A 10 -33.04 10.13 33.67
N ALA A 11 -34.02 10.91 33.21
CA ALA A 11 -34.12 11.30 31.81
C ALA A 11 -32.97 12.21 31.36
N ALA A 12 -32.51 13.12 32.23
CA ALA A 12 -31.36 13.98 31.94
C ALA A 12 -30.05 13.19 31.83
N VAL A 13 -29.85 12.20 32.71
CA VAL A 13 -28.67 11.32 32.67
C VAL A 13 -28.69 10.46 31.43
N LEU A 14 -29.82 9.88 31.08
CA LEU A 14 -29.96 9.08 29.84
C LEU A 14 -29.70 9.93 28.57
N ALA A 15 -30.22 11.15 28.51
CA ALA A 15 -29.93 12.05 27.41
C ALA A 15 -28.45 12.43 27.29
N ALA A 16 -27.77 12.67 28.42
CA ALA A 16 -26.34 12.96 28.44
C ALA A 16 -25.49 11.77 27.96
N VAL A 17 -25.84 10.54 28.37
CA VAL A 17 -25.15 9.31 27.91
C VAL A 17 -25.35 9.08 26.41
N LEU A 18 -26.55 9.33 25.89
CA LEU A 18 -26.82 9.21 24.46
C LEU A 18 -26.07 10.26 23.65
N LEU A 19 -25.95 11.49 24.12
CA LEU A 19 -25.20 12.55 23.46
C LEU A 19 -23.70 12.27 23.46
N LEU A 20 -23.15 11.75 24.57
CA LEU A 20 -21.75 11.35 24.66
C LEU A 20 -21.46 10.14 23.75
N GLY A 21 -22.37 9.18 23.68
CA GLY A 21 -22.27 8.04 22.76
C GLY A 21 -22.31 8.44 21.28
N ALA A 22 -23.18 9.40 20.92
CA ALA A 22 -23.26 9.93 19.57
C ALA A 22 -22.01 10.73 19.18
N ALA A 23 -21.46 11.53 20.10
CA ALA A 23 -20.22 12.27 19.87
C ALA A 23 -19.01 11.33 19.71
N ALA A 24 -18.89 10.32 20.58
CA ALA A 24 -17.84 9.29 20.47
C ALA A 24 -17.97 8.47 19.18
N GLY A 25 -19.20 8.13 18.78
CA GLY A 25 -19.47 7.43 17.52
C GLY A 25 -19.12 8.29 16.29
N ALA A 26 -19.39 9.58 16.31
CA ALA A 26 -19.06 10.50 15.24
C ALA A 26 -17.54 10.69 15.10
N VAL A 27 -16.81 10.79 16.21
CA VAL A 27 -15.32 10.87 16.21
C VAL A 27 -14.72 9.57 15.73
N PHE A 28 -15.22 8.41 16.18
CA PHE A 28 -14.79 7.10 15.73
C PHE A 28 -15.07 6.91 14.22
N TRP A 29 -16.26 7.29 13.75
CA TRP A 29 -16.65 7.23 12.34
C TRP A 29 -15.81 8.15 11.46
N ASN A 30 -15.50 9.36 11.94
CA ASN A 30 -14.66 10.31 11.20
C ASN A 30 -13.18 9.86 11.15
N ARG A 31 -12.72 9.17 12.19
CA ARG A 31 -11.36 8.60 12.23
C ARG A 31 -11.22 7.36 11.33
N HIS A 32 -12.30 6.62 11.07
CA HIS A 32 -12.34 5.44 10.21
C HIS A 32 -12.87 5.72 8.78
N ARG A 33 -13.42 6.89 8.52
CA ARG A 33 -13.52 7.41 7.16
C ARG A 33 -12.13 7.93 6.83
N GLY A 34 -11.34 7.07 6.16
CA GLY A 34 -10.11 7.56 5.55
C GLY A 34 -10.45 8.85 4.81
N ALA A 35 -9.82 9.95 5.21
CA ALA A 35 -9.89 11.18 4.44
C ALA A 35 -9.55 10.79 3.01
N ALA A 36 -10.41 11.15 2.05
CA ALA A 36 -10.05 11.04 0.65
C ALA A 36 -8.69 11.73 0.53
N PRO A 37 -7.67 11.08 -0.07
CA PRO A 37 -6.38 11.70 -0.21
C PRO A 37 -6.60 13.05 -0.87
N ALA A 38 -6.15 14.12 -0.21
CA ALA A 38 -6.07 15.40 -0.85
C ALA A 38 -5.16 15.18 -2.07
N VAL A 39 -5.71 15.36 -3.26
CA VAL A 39 -4.92 15.36 -4.48
C VAL A 39 -4.02 16.59 -4.38
N VAL A 40 -2.78 16.37 -3.98
CA VAL A 40 -1.78 17.42 -3.96
C VAL A 40 -1.36 17.60 -5.42
N GLU A 41 -1.78 18.69 -6.03
CA GLU A 41 -1.46 19.08 -7.43
C GLU A 41 0.03 19.36 -7.68
N THR A 42 0.91 19.09 -6.73
CA THR A 42 2.34 19.40 -6.83
C THR A 42 3.17 18.32 -7.54
N ALA A 43 2.57 17.25 -8.02
CA ALA A 43 3.29 16.16 -8.70
C ALA A 43 3.56 16.40 -10.21
N GLN A 44 3.36 17.59 -10.75
CA GLN A 44 3.37 17.81 -12.19
C GLN A 44 4.76 18.14 -12.78
N GLU A 45 5.76 18.40 -11.96
CA GLU A 45 7.12 18.68 -12.48
C GLU A 45 7.96 17.42 -12.79
N ASN A 46 7.56 16.22 -12.29
CA ASN A 46 8.25 14.95 -12.56
C ASN A 46 7.38 13.95 -13.35
N ALA A 47 6.33 14.41 -14.02
CA ALA A 47 5.42 13.55 -14.77
C ALA A 47 6.07 12.87 -16.02
N GLU A 48 7.29 13.18 -16.37
CA GLU A 48 7.98 12.61 -17.53
C GLU A 48 8.49 11.18 -17.32
N GLN A 49 8.42 10.62 -16.11
CA GLN A 49 8.96 9.28 -15.82
C GLN A 49 8.02 8.36 -15.03
N VAL A 50 6.70 8.47 -15.22
CA VAL A 50 5.79 7.50 -14.61
C VAL A 50 5.85 6.19 -15.37
N VAL A 51 6.42 5.16 -14.74
CA VAL A 51 6.46 3.80 -15.26
C VAL A 51 5.26 3.02 -14.73
N PHE A 52 4.56 2.34 -15.62
CA PHE A 52 3.40 1.54 -15.27
C PHE A 52 3.40 0.18 -15.99
N PHE A 53 3.30 -0.89 -15.23
CA PHE A 53 3.16 -2.25 -15.73
C PHE A 53 1.78 -2.83 -15.40
N ARG A 54 1.12 -3.40 -16.42
CA ARG A 54 -0.15 -4.11 -16.22
C ARG A 54 0.12 -5.53 -15.74
N GLN A 55 -0.43 -5.90 -14.60
CA GLN A 55 -0.31 -7.26 -14.06
C GLN A 55 -0.77 -8.35 -15.04
N LYS A 56 -1.81 -8.07 -15.84
CA LYS A 56 -2.39 -8.99 -16.85
C LYS A 56 -1.89 -8.74 -18.27
N ASP A 57 -0.70 -8.20 -18.44
CA ASP A 57 -0.10 -8.04 -19.77
C ASP A 57 0.18 -9.41 -20.39
N ASP A 58 -0.13 -9.55 -21.68
CA ASP A 58 0.01 -10.81 -22.43
C ASP A 58 1.44 -11.35 -22.43
N ARG A 59 2.43 -10.50 -22.25
CA ARG A 59 3.85 -10.87 -22.24
C ARG A 59 4.25 -11.74 -21.04
N TRP A 60 3.63 -11.51 -19.87
CA TRP A 60 4.00 -12.19 -18.60
C TRP A 60 2.85 -12.71 -17.76
N LYS A 61 1.58 -12.51 -18.18
CA LYS A 61 0.40 -12.87 -17.36
C LYS A 61 0.36 -14.33 -16.90
N THR A 62 0.98 -15.23 -17.67
CA THR A 62 1.02 -16.68 -17.41
C THR A 62 2.27 -17.13 -16.67
N ASP A 63 3.23 -16.24 -16.45
CA ASP A 63 4.46 -16.56 -15.75
C ASP A 63 4.19 -16.81 -14.28
N THR A 64 4.80 -17.84 -13.70
CA THR A 64 4.67 -18.14 -12.30
C THR A 64 5.53 -17.20 -11.44
N LEU A 65 5.12 -17.00 -10.21
CA LEU A 65 5.91 -16.29 -9.19
C LEU A 65 6.83 -17.31 -8.50
N GLY A 66 8.07 -17.38 -8.96
CA GLY A 66 9.00 -18.42 -8.55
C GLY A 66 8.48 -19.82 -8.83
N ASN A 67 8.64 -20.73 -7.86
CA ASN A 67 8.17 -22.11 -7.95
C ASN A 67 6.74 -22.30 -7.40
N SER A 68 5.96 -21.23 -7.27
CA SER A 68 4.59 -21.30 -6.77
C SER A 68 3.60 -21.70 -7.86
N VAL A 69 2.34 -21.94 -7.44
CA VAL A 69 1.22 -22.15 -8.36
C VAL A 69 0.54 -20.87 -8.82
N TYR A 70 1.00 -19.72 -8.35
CA TYR A 70 0.41 -18.43 -8.65
C TYR A 70 1.10 -17.77 -9.85
N HIS A 71 0.28 -17.18 -10.71
CA HIS A 71 0.76 -16.49 -11.90
C HIS A 71 0.80 -14.97 -11.70
N MET A 72 1.57 -14.29 -12.53
CA MET A 72 1.61 -12.84 -12.59
C MET A 72 0.21 -12.24 -12.72
N ALA A 73 -0.67 -12.82 -13.54
CA ALA A 73 -2.06 -12.35 -13.70
C ALA A 73 -2.87 -12.33 -12.42
N ASP A 74 -2.58 -13.22 -11.47
CA ASP A 74 -3.36 -13.41 -10.24
C ASP A 74 -2.75 -12.69 -9.03
N SER A 75 -1.44 -12.70 -8.93
CA SER A 75 -0.71 -12.28 -7.72
C SER A 75 0.51 -11.37 -7.99
N GLY A 76 0.82 -11.04 -9.24
CA GLY A 76 2.01 -10.27 -9.64
C GLY A 76 1.95 -8.76 -9.40
N CYS A 77 0.93 -8.23 -8.73
CA CYS A 77 0.79 -6.79 -8.55
C CYS A 77 2.00 -6.15 -7.85
N LEU A 78 2.54 -6.81 -6.82
CA LEU A 78 3.70 -6.30 -6.10
C LEU A 78 4.96 -6.32 -6.97
N THR A 79 5.16 -7.39 -7.77
CA THR A 79 6.26 -7.47 -8.73
C THR A 79 6.21 -6.33 -9.76
N CYS A 80 5.01 -6.03 -10.29
CA CYS A 80 4.82 -4.88 -11.19
C CYS A 80 5.18 -3.55 -10.52
N CYS A 81 4.80 -3.37 -9.24
CA CYS A 81 5.13 -2.15 -8.49
C CYS A 81 6.64 -2.05 -8.22
N VAL A 82 7.30 -3.15 -7.87
CA VAL A 82 8.75 -3.16 -7.65
C VAL A 82 9.49 -2.88 -8.96
N ALA A 83 9.11 -3.52 -10.07
CA ALA A 83 9.70 -3.26 -11.38
C ALA A 83 9.57 -1.77 -11.77
N ALA A 84 8.39 -1.19 -11.57
CA ALA A 84 8.18 0.24 -11.83
C ALA A 84 9.05 1.13 -10.92
N ALA A 85 9.14 0.79 -9.63
CA ALA A 85 9.96 1.55 -8.67
C ALA A 85 11.46 1.48 -9.02
N LEU A 86 11.98 0.33 -9.43
CA LEU A 86 13.37 0.17 -9.86
C LEU A 86 13.68 1.07 -11.06
N GLN A 87 12.80 1.09 -12.08
CA GLN A 87 12.97 1.95 -13.25
C GLN A 87 12.85 3.45 -12.89
N MET A 88 11.83 3.85 -12.13
CA MET A 88 11.63 5.25 -11.78
C MET A 88 12.76 5.80 -10.91
N GLN A 89 13.40 4.97 -10.10
CA GLN A 89 14.56 5.34 -9.29
C GLN A 89 15.90 5.13 -10.01
N GLN A 90 15.86 4.64 -11.25
CA GLN A 90 17.05 4.34 -12.03
C GLN A 90 18.03 3.41 -11.29
N ILE A 91 17.48 2.42 -10.58
CA ILE A 91 18.27 1.44 -9.84
C ILE A 91 18.74 0.38 -10.81
N SER A 92 20.06 0.31 -11.00
CA SER A 92 20.70 -0.77 -11.75
C SER A 92 20.88 -1.98 -10.85
N VAL A 93 20.35 -3.13 -11.29
CA VAL A 93 20.51 -4.42 -10.61
C VAL A 93 21.40 -5.31 -11.46
N ASP A 94 22.43 -5.86 -10.86
CA ASP A 94 23.39 -6.72 -11.59
C ASP A 94 22.67 -7.97 -12.15
N GLY A 95 22.83 -8.20 -13.43
CA GLY A 95 22.16 -9.29 -14.16
C GLY A 95 20.75 -8.97 -14.65
N LEU A 96 20.19 -7.79 -14.37
CA LEU A 96 18.90 -7.35 -14.89
C LEU A 96 19.08 -6.24 -15.95
N PRO A 97 18.34 -6.26 -17.08
CA PRO A 97 18.38 -5.16 -18.06
C PRO A 97 18.03 -3.80 -17.42
N GLU A 98 18.66 -2.74 -17.91
CA GLU A 98 18.50 -1.36 -17.33
C GLU A 98 17.05 -0.86 -17.34
N ASN A 99 16.25 -1.29 -18.32
CA ASN A 99 14.83 -0.96 -18.43
C ASN A 99 13.95 -2.22 -18.36
N ALA A 100 14.31 -3.15 -17.48
CA ALA A 100 13.62 -4.43 -17.36
C ALA A 100 12.13 -4.23 -17.09
N ASP A 101 11.30 -4.92 -17.87
CA ASP A 101 9.85 -4.93 -17.62
C ASP A 101 9.46 -5.88 -16.48
N ALA A 102 8.18 -5.90 -16.13
CA ALA A 102 7.72 -6.70 -15.00
C ALA A 102 7.89 -8.22 -15.22
N GLY A 103 7.91 -8.70 -16.47
CA GLY A 103 8.18 -10.09 -16.79
C GLY A 103 9.66 -10.44 -16.57
N GLU A 104 10.57 -9.59 -17.04
CA GLU A 104 12.01 -9.77 -16.86
C GLU A 104 12.39 -9.70 -15.37
N VAL A 105 11.80 -8.76 -14.61
CA VAL A 105 11.98 -8.69 -13.15
C VAL A 105 11.41 -9.94 -12.47
N ASN A 106 10.25 -10.44 -12.87
CA ASN A 106 9.69 -11.68 -12.33
C ASN A 106 10.60 -12.89 -12.59
N GLN A 107 11.11 -13.02 -13.81
CA GLN A 107 12.04 -14.09 -14.15
C GLN A 107 13.30 -14.02 -13.30
N PHE A 108 13.92 -12.85 -13.24
CA PHE A 108 15.13 -12.61 -12.44
C PHE A 108 14.91 -12.94 -10.95
N PHE A 109 13.80 -12.48 -10.37
CA PHE A 109 13.45 -12.77 -8.98
C PHE A 109 13.18 -14.26 -8.74
N SER A 110 12.58 -14.95 -9.71
CA SER A 110 12.34 -16.40 -9.64
C SER A 110 13.64 -17.19 -9.63
N GLU A 111 14.60 -16.81 -10.47
CA GLU A 111 15.91 -17.43 -10.57
C GLU A 111 16.79 -17.20 -9.31
N HIS A 112 16.58 -16.08 -8.62
CA HIS A 112 17.33 -15.68 -7.42
C HIS A 112 16.61 -15.99 -6.09
N GLY A 113 15.51 -16.75 -6.13
CA GLY A 113 14.82 -17.19 -4.92
C GLY A 113 14.16 -16.06 -4.12
N VAL A 114 13.74 -14.98 -4.80
CA VAL A 114 13.09 -13.83 -4.15
C VAL A 114 11.63 -14.12 -3.79
N TYR A 115 11.08 -15.26 -4.22
CA TYR A 115 9.74 -15.70 -3.85
C TYR A 115 9.76 -16.92 -2.92
N ASP A 116 8.82 -16.97 -1.98
CA ASP A 116 8.53 -18.20 -1.22
C ASP A 116 7.69 -19.19 -2.06
N SER A 117 7.42 -20.37 -1.48
CA SER A 117 6.61 -21.41 -2.13
C SER A 117 5.15 -21.02 -2.38
N ALA A 118 4.66 -19.95 -1.77
CA ALA A 118 3.33 -19.39 -1.97
C ALA A 118 3.34 -18.18 -2.93
N GLY A 119 4.49 -17.86 -3.55
CA GLY A 119 4.64 -16.74 -4.47
C GLY A 119 4.68 -15.38 -3.78
N ASN A 120 4.86 -15.34 -2.46
CA ASN A 120 5.07 -14.07 -1.77
C ASN A 120 6.51 -13.63 -1.93
N LEU A 121 6.69 -12.33 -2.10
CA LEU A 121 7.99 -11.72 -2.22
C LEU A 121 8.70 -11.68 -0.86
N LEU A 122 9.90 -12.23 -0.79
CA LEU A 122 10.76 -12.24 0.38
C LEU A 122 11.60 -10.96 0.40
N TRP A 123 11.28 -10.06 1.31
CA TRP A 123 11.88 -8.72 1.33
C TRP A 123 13.39 -8.72 1.56
N GLU A 124 13.89 -9.59 2.44
CA GLU A 124 15.32 -9.73 2.69
C GLU A 124 16.06 -10.21 1.43
N MET A 125 15.46 -11.14 0.68
CA MET A 125 16.01 -11.62 -0.58
C MET A 125 15.98 -10.53 -1.64
N LEU A 126 14.88 -9.74 -1.70
CA LEU A 126 14.79 -8.58 -2.59
C LEU A 126 15.90 -7.56 -2.30
N GLU A 127 16.10 -7.20 -1.02
CA GLU A 127 17.16 -6.26 -0.63
C GLU A 127 18.54 -6.74 -1.04
N GLN A 128 18.84 -8.03 -0.81
CA GLN A 128 20.12 -8.63 -1.17
C GLN A 128 20.31 -8.72 -2.69
N THR A 129 19.25 -9.14 -3.41
CA THR A 129 19.32 -9.40 -4.86
C THR A 129 19.34 -8.12 -5.67
N ALA A 130 18.53 -7.12 -5.28
CA ALA A 130 18.44 -5.84 -5.99
C ALA A 130 19.36 -4.75 -5.42
N GLY A 131 20.06 -5.00 -4.31
CA GLY A 131 20.94 -4.01 -3.69
C GLY A 131 20.20 -2.80 -3.14
N VAL A 132 18.92 -2.95 -2.79
CA VAL A 132 18.04 -1.89 -2.29
C VAL A 132 17.78 -2.06 -0.80
N SER A 133 17.31 -1.00 -0.14
CA SER A 133 16.80 -1.06 1.23
C SER A 133 15.29 -0.84 1.22
N VAL A 134 14.56 -1.69 1.92
CA VAL A 134 13.09 -1.66 2.00
C VAL A 134 12.64 -1.37 3.42
N ARG A 135 11.93 -0.27 3.63
CA ARG A 135 11.25 0.00 4.89
C ARG A 135 9.79 -0.45 4.81
N LYS A 136 9.39 -1.31 5.72
CA LYS A 136 8.00 -1.70 5.90
C LYS A 136 7.39 -0.90 7.04
N GLN A 137 6.16 -0.45 6.84
CA GLN A 137 5.40 0.27 7.85
C GLN A 137 3.93 -0.13 7.80
N ASP A 138 3.31 -0.30 8.97
CA ASP A 138 1.87 -0.53 9.04
C ASP A 138 1.14 0.79 8.70
N ALA A 139 0.06 0.68 7.92
CA ALA A 139 -0.76 1.84 7.57
C ALA A 139 -1.35 2.56 8.81
N ALA A 140 -1.51 1.83 9.93
CA ALA A 140 -1.97 2.42 11.19
C ALA A 140 -0.89 3.28 11.90
N GLU A 141 0.36 3.12 11.53
CA GLU A 141 1.51 3.85 12.07
C GLU A 141 1.91 5.05 11.21
N LEU A 142 1.36 5.13 9.98
CA LEU A 142 1.62 6.25 9.08
C LEU A 142 1.06 7.55 9.65
N GLN A 143 1.89 8.58 9.66
CA GLN A 143 1.48 9.93 10.04
C GLN A 143 0.91 10.70 8.84
N ASP A 144 0.07 11.69 9.11
CA ASP A 144 -0.47 12.54 8.05
C ASP A 144 0.67 13.26 7.31
N GLY A 145 0.68 13.15 5.98
CA GLY A 145 1.71 13.74 5.12
C GLY A 145 3.03 12.97 5.04
N GLU A 146 3.17 11.82 5.69
CA GLU A 146 4.40 11.02 5.63
C GLU A 146 4.67 10.48 4.22
N LEU A 147 3.64 10.02 3.50
CA LEU A 147 3.79 9.57 2.11
C LEU A 147 4.24 10.71 1.19
N ASP A 148 3.73 11.91 1.39
CA ASP A 148 4.14 13.09 0.62
C ASP A 148 5.61 13.45 0.89
N GLN A 149 6.06 13.30 2.13
CA GLN A 149 7.47 13.50 2.49
C GLN A 149 8.39 12.45 1.85
N GLU A 150 7.95 11.18 1.80
CA GLU A 150 8.70 10.12 1.11
C GLU A 150 8.81 10.42 -0.39
N LEU A 151 7.72 10.81 -1.03
CA LEU A 151 7.71 11.21 -2.45
C LEU A 151 8.60 12.44 -2.70
N ALA A 152 8.51 13.47 -1.85
CA ALA A 152 9.35 14.66 -1.96
C ALA A 152 10.84 14.37 -1.75
N ALA A 153 11.16 13.30 -1.01
CA ALA A 153 12.53 12.81 -0.84
C ALA A 153 13.01 11.88 -1.98
N GLY A 154 12.21 11.75 -3.06
CA GLY A 154 12.52 10.89 -4.22
C GLY A 154 12.36 9.39 -3.96
N ARG A 155 11.67 9.01 -2.89
CA ARG A 155 11.35 7.61 -2.62
C ARG A 155 9.94 7.29 -3.11
N TYR A 156 9.74 6.07 -3.62
CA TYR A 156 8.46 5.64 -4.18
C TYR A 156 7.79 4.62 -3.25
N PRO A 157 6.83 5.06 -2.40
CA PRO A 157 6.12 4.15 -1.51
C PRO A 157 5.19 3.23 -2.29
N ILE A 158 5.27 1.92 -2.02
CA ILE A 158 4.33 0.93 -2.53
C ILE A 158 3.26 0.72 -1.45
N VAL A 159 2.02 1.08 -1.76
CA VAL A 159 0.91 1.01 -0.79
C VAL A 159 -0.06 -0.12 -1.15
N ARG A 160 -0.45 -0.90 -0.16
CA ARG A 160 -1.52 -1.88 -0.29
C ARG A 160 -2.85 -1.22 0.08
N VAL A 161 -3.75 -1.14 -0.87
CA VAL A 161 -5.11 -0.62 -0.65
C VAL A 161 -6.13 -1.75 -0.56
N LYS A 162 -7.12 -1.59 0.32
CA LYS A 162 -8.27 -2.50 0.37
C LYS A 162 -9.33 -1.98 -0.58
N MET A 163 -9.58 -2.73 -1.64
CA MET A 163 -10.66 -2.39 -2.56
C MET A 163 -12.02 -2.60 -1.87
N PRO A 164 -12.95 -1.66 -1.98
CA PRO A 164 -14.33 -1.89 -1.56
C PRO A 164 -14.93 -3.04 -2.39
N LYS A 165 -15.66 -3.92 -1.71
CA LYS A 165 -16.42 -4.99 -2.37
C LYS A 165 -17.66 -4.42 -3.01
#